data_11941b4711abfab9a0a57187551a27d7
#
_entry.id   11941b4711abfab9a0a57187551a27d7
#
_cell.length_a   1.000
_cell.length_b   1.000
_cell.length_c   1.000
_cell.angle_alpha   90.00
_cell.angle_beta   90.00
_cell.angle_gamma   90.00
#
_symmetry.space_group_name_H-M   'P 1'
#
loop_
_entity.id
_entity.type
_entity.pdbx_description
1 polymer ?
#
loop_
_entity_poly.entity_id
_entity_poly.type
_entity_poly.pdbx_seq_one_letter_code
_entity_poly.pdbx_strand_id
1 'polypeptide(L)'
;MADISDKLKKMIADQLGVDEELILPSASFVDDLNIDASDLAELITALEQAFSTPKRKLEISDEDTEKIVTVQDLIDCLHDYGIED
;
A
#
# COMPACT_ATOMS: atom_id res chain seq x y z
N MET A 1 9.44 13.70 -11.10
CA MET A 1 10.00 12.54 -10.39
C MET A 1 8.89 11.76 -9.74
N ALA A 2 9.02 10.44 -9.76
CA ALA A 2 8.03 9.58 -9.11
C ALA A 2 8.19 9.67 -7.59
N ASP A 3 7.12 9.97 -6.90
CA ASP A 3 7.11 9.95 -5.44
C ASP A 3 6.57 8.61 -4.95
N ILE A 4 6.45 8.45 -3.63
CA ILE A 4 5.99 7.20 -3.04
C ILE A 4 4.56 6.88 -3.48
N SER A 5 3.71 7.90 -3.66
CA SER A 5 2.35 7.73 -4.16
C SER A 5 2.31 7.07 -5.53
N ASP A 6 3.16 7.55 -6.44
CA ASP A 6 3.21 7.01 -7.80
C ASP A 6 3.72 5.57 -7.81
N LYS A 7 4.76 5.29 -7.03
CA LYS A 7 5.28 3.93 -6.90
C LYS A 7 4.24 3.00 -6.31
N LEU A 8 3.55 3.47 -5.29
CA LEU A 8 2.53 2.70 -4.60
C LEU A 8 1.37 2.37 -5.54
N LYS A 9 0.92 3.34 -6.33
CA LYS A 9 -0.13 3.12 -7.31
C LYS A 9 0.23 2.02 -8.29
N LYS A 10 1.44 2.08 -8.83
CA LYS A 10 1.90 1.06 -9.78
C LYS A 10 1.95 -0.32 -9.16
N MET A 11 2.43 -0.41 -7.93
CA MET A 11 2.51 -1.68 -7.23
C MET A 11 1.13 -2.25 -6.95
N ILE A 12 0.21 -1.40 -6.50
CA ILE A 12 -1.17 -1.81 -6.24
C ILE A 12 -1.83 -2.27 -7.54
N ALA A 13 -1.67 -1.51 -8.60
CA ALA A 13 -2.24 -1.85 -9.91
C ALA A 13 -1.74 -3.20 -10.41
N ASP A 14 -0.43 -3.42 -10.31
CA ASP A 14 0.18 -4.69 -10.74
C ASP A 14 -0.27 -5.85 -9.87
N GLN A 15 -0.30 -5.64 -8.57
CA GLN A 15 -0.61 -6.70 -7.61
C GLN A 15 -2.08 -7.13 -7.71
N LEU A 16 -2.97 -6.17 -7.91
CA LEU A 16 -4.41 -6.44 -7.94
C LEU A 16 -4.98 -6.59 -9.35
N GLY A 17 -4.19 -6.27 -10.37
CA GLY A 17 -4.64 -6.36 -11.75
C GLY A 17 -5.69 -5.33 -12.12
N VAL A 18 -5.60 -4.12 -11.54
CA VAL A 18 -6.52 -3.02 -11.82
C VAL A 18 -5.77 -1.85 -12.46
N ASP A 19 -6.51 -0.94 -13.09
CA ASP A 19 -5.91 0.24 -13.70
C ASP A 19 -5.45 1.23 -12.63
N GLU A 20 -4.30 1.86 -12.87
CA GLU A 20 -3.78 2.88 -11.95
C GLU A 20 -4.76 4.03 -11.74
N GLU A 21 -5.56 4.33 -12.77
CA GLU A 21 -6.54 5.42 -12.71
C GLU A 21 -7.62 5.19 -11.66
N LEU A 22 -7.85 3.94 -11.29
CA LEU A 22 -8.81 3.58 -10.26
C LEU A 22 -8.26 3.72 -8.85
N ILE A 23 -6.94 3.86 -8.74
CA ILE A 23 -6.26 3.90 -7.45
C ILE A 23 -6.11 5.35 -7.00
N LEU A 24 -7.20 5.90 -6.47
CA LEU A 24 -7.25 7.25 -5.95
C LEU A 24 -6.94 7.24 -4.45
N PRO A 25 -6.41 8.34 -3.90
CA PRO A 25 -6.15 8.40 -2.45
C PRO A 25 -7.38 8.08 -1.60
N SER A 26 -8.55 8.47 -2.07
CA SER A 26 -9.81 8.23 -1.34
C SER A 26 -10.41 6.85 -1.62
N ALA A 27 -9.84 6.07 -2.54
CA ALA A 27 -10.39 4.76 -2.89
C ALA A 27 -10.25 3.79 -1.72
N SER A 28 -11.34 3.11 -1.40
CA SER A 28 -11.35 2.06 -0.39
C SER A 28 -10.91 0.74 -1.02
N PHE A 29 -10.03 0.01 -0.36
CA PHE A 29 -9.56 -1.27 -0.88
C PHE A 29 -10.71 -2.27 -1.02
N VAL A 30 -11.60 -2.30 -0.05
CA VAL A 30 -12.72 -3.24 -0.06
C VAL A 30 -13.87 -2.77 -0.94
N ASP A 31 -14.29 -1.51 -0.76
CA ASP A 31 -15.48 -0.98 -1.44
C ASP A 31 -15.24 -0.56 -2.89
N ASP A 32 -14.09 0.08 -3.15
CA ASP A 32 -13.80 0.62 -4.47
C ASP A 32 -12.94 -0.31 -5.32
N LEU A 33 -11.95 -0.94 -4.72
CA LEU A 33 -11.06 -1.86 -5.43
C LEU A 33 -11.50 -3.31 -5.31
N ASN A 34 -12.52 -3.56 -4.50
CA ASN A 34 -13.18 -4.86 -4.38
C ASN A 34 -12.24 -6.01 -4.02
N ILE A 35 -11.35 -5.77 -3.07
CA ILE A 35 -10.44 -6.79 -2.56
C ILE A 35 -10.85 -7.18 -1.13
N ASP A 36 -10.48 -8.38 -0.73
CA ASP A 36 -10.76 -8.83 0.64
C ASP A 36 -9.52 -8.66 1.54
N ALA A 37 -9.66 -9.07 2.80
CA ALA A 37 -8.59 -8.93 3.78
C ALA A 37 -7.34 -9.73 3.40
N SER A 38 -7.54 -10.90 2.79
CA SER A 38 -6.41 -11.73 2.35
C SER A 38 -5.60 -11.06 1.25
N ASP A 39 -6.30 -10.46 0.28
CA ASP A 39 -5.64 -9.74 -0.80
C ASP A 39 -4.89 -8.53 -0.25
N LEU A 40 -5.49 -7.82 0.70
CA LEU A 40 -4.83 -6.69 1.32
C LEU A 40 -3.57 -7.12 2.06
N ALA A 41 -3.63 -8.22 2.81
CA ALA A 41 -2.47 -8.76 3.52
C ALA A 41 -1.34 -9.11 2.56
N GLU A 42 -1.66 -9.71 1.41
CA GLU A 42 -0.67 -10.03 0.38
C GLU A 42 -0.05 -8.77 -0.20
N LEU A 43 -0.86 -7.75 -0.43
CA LEU A 43 -0.38 -6.46 -0.91
C LEU A 43 0.59 -5.84 0.09
N ILE A 44 0.23 -5.84 1.36
CA ILE A 44 1.08 -5.30 2.43
C ILE A 44 2.42 -6.04 2.46
N THR A 45 2.39 -7.37 2.37
CA THR A 45 3.61 -8.18 2.35
C THR A 45 4.50 -7.81 1.16
N ALA A 46 3.91 -7.62 -0.02
CA ALA A 46 4.66 -7.22 -1.21
C ALA A 46 5.29 -5.83 -1.01
N LEU A 47 4.57 -4.90 -0.39
CA LEU A 47 5.08 -3.56 -0.09
C LEU A 47 6.22 -3.62 0.92
N GLU A 48 6.09 -4.44 1.95
CA GLU A 48 7.16 -4.62 2.93
C GLU A 48 8.45 -5.07 2.26
N GLN A 49 8.36 -6.01 1.34
CA GLN A 49 9.53 -6.50 0.61
C GLN A 49 10.10 -5.44 -0.33
N ALA A 50 9.23 -4.71 -1.02
CA ALA A 50 9.65 -3.72 -1.99
C ALA A 50 10.33 -2.50 -1.36
N PHE A 51 9.87 -2.08 -0.20
CA PHE A 51 10.39 -0.90 0.48
C PHE A 51 11.45 -1.20 1.55
N SER A 52 11.72 -2.47 1.81
CA SER A 52 12.78 -2.85 2.74
C SER A 52 14.15 -2.65 2.08
N THR A 53 15.13 -2.25 2.89
CA THR A 53 16.53 -2.13 2.44
C THR A 53 17.41 -3.00 3.33
N PRO A 54 18.66 -3.28 2.91
CA PRO A 54 19.59 -4.03 3.78
C PRO A 54 19.81 -3.38 5.14
N LYS A 55 19.64 -2.07 5.23
CA LYS A 55 19.85 -1.33 6.48
C LYS A 55 18.56 -1.16 7.28
N ARG A 56 17.41 -1.36 6.64
CA ARG A 56 16.13 -1.08 7.27
C ARG A 56 15.06 -2.00 6.72
N LYS A 57 14.51 -2.81 7.59
CA LYS A 57 13.44 -3.72 7.22
C LYS A 57 12.09 -3.09 7.55
N LEU A 58 11.21 -3.06 6.57
CA LEU A 58 9.85 -2.57 6.78
C LEU A 58 8.97 -3.70 7.26
N GLU A 59 8.36 -3.54 8.42
CA GLU A 59 7.40 -4.50 8.96
C GLU A 59 6.18 -3.72 9.44
N ILE A 60 5.04 -3.98 8.83
CA ILE A 60 3.79 -3.34 9.19
C ILE A 60 3.00 -4.28 10.09
N SER A 61 2.65 -3.83 11.29
CA SER A 61 1.94 -4.66 12.25
C SER A 61 0.53 -4.98 11.79
N ASP A 62 -0.04 -6.05 12.32
CA ASP A 62 -1.42 -6.42 12.02
C ASP A 62 -2.40 -5.33 12.46
N GLU A 63 -2.11 -4.68 13.58
CA GLU A 63 -2.93 -3.57 14.07
C GLU A 63 -2.98 -2.43 13.08
N ASP A 64 -1.82 -2.07 12.52
CA ASP A 64 -1.75 -1.00 11.53
C ASP A 64 -2.43 -1.41 10.24
N THR A 65 -2.28 -2.68 9.85
CA THR A 65 -2.94 -3.22 8.65
C THR A 65 -4.46 -3.12 8.78
N GLU A 66 -5.00 -3.40 9.94
CA GLU A 66 -6.44 -3.33 10.20
C GLU A 66 -7.00 -1.90 10.07
N LYS A 67 -6.16 -0.89 10.29
CA LYS A 67 -6.55 0.50 10.19
C LYS A 67 -6.52 1.03 8.76
N ILE A 68 -5.91 0.29 7.86
CA ILE A 68 -5.80 0.70 6.46
C ILE A 68 -7.10 0.37 5.73
N VAL A 69 -7.86 1.40 5.40
CA VAL A 69 -9.12 1.28 4.68
C VAL A 69 -8.98 1.81 3.27
N THR A 70 -8.30 2.96 3.12
CA THR A 70 -8.11 3.62 1.83
C THR A 70 -6.65 3.62 1.41
N VAL A 71 -6.42 3.96 0.14
CA VAL A 71 -5.05 4.13 -0.39
C VAL A 71 -4.30 5.19 0.42
N GLN A 72 -4.98 6.29 0.78
CA GLN A 72 -4.35 7.34 1.57
C GLN A 72 -3.92 6.83 2.95
N ASP A 73 -4.72 5.97 3.56
CA ASP A 73 -4.36 5.36 4.85
C ASP A 73 -3.07 4.57 4.72
N LEU A 74 -2.90 3.86 3.62
CA LEU A 74 -1.68 3.10 3.37
C LEU A 74 -0.47 4.01 3.18
N ILE A 75 -0.64 5.10 2.43
CA ILE A 75 0.42 6.09 2.23
C ILE A 75 0.84 6.70 3.57
N ASP A 76 -0.13 7.07 4.38
CA ASP A 76 0.12 7.64 5.71
C ASP A 76 0.85 6.64 6.60
N CYS A 77 0.46 5.38 6.53
CA CYS A 77 1.11 4.31 7.28
C CYS A 77 2.58 4.19 6.90
N LEU A 78 2.88 4.21 5.60
CA LEU A 78 4.26 4.14 5.13
C LEU A 78 5.09 5.34 5.61
N HIS A 79 4.50 6.53 5.59
CA HIS A 79 5.15 7.74 6.11
C HIS A 79 5.45 7.60 7.60
N ASP A 80 4.52 7.02 8.36
CA ASP A 80 4.71 6.78 9.79
C ASP A 80 5.87 5.83 10.06
N TYR A 81 6.12 4.91 9.16
CA TYR A 81 7.26 3.99 9.23
C TYR A 81 8.55 4.60 8.66
N GLY A 82 8.49 5.87 8.24
CA GLY A 82 9.68 6.56 7.75
C GLY A 82 9.96 6.40 6.26
N ILE A 83 9.00 5.83 5.52
CA ILE A 83 9.13 5.70 4.07
C ILE A 83 8.69 7.02 3.44
N GLU A 84 9.61 7.71 2.81
CA GLU A 84 9.35 9.01 2.19
C GLU A 84 9.84 9.05 0.75
N ASP A 85 9.37 10.05 0.04
CA ASP A 85 9.78 10.28 -1.36
C ASP A 85 11.26 10.59 -1.52
#